data_4b21bcc8b3562d78780783292a245911
#
_entry.id   4b21bcc8b3562d78780783292a245911
#
_cell.length_a   1.000
_cell.length_b   1.000
_cell.length_c   1.000
_cell.angle_alpha   90.00
_cell.angle_beta   90.00
_cell.angle_gamma   90.00
#
_symmetry.space_group_name_H-M   'P 1'
#
loop_
_entity.id
_entity.type
_entity.pdbx_description
1 polymer ?
#
loop_
_entity_poly.entity_id
_entity_poly.type
_entity_poly.pdbx_seq_one_letter_code
_entity_poly.pdbx_strand_id
1 'polypeptide(L)'
;MAGQSRKVKTRIVATKKTAQITKAMNMVSASKLKSAEKAIKDYRPFIAKTHEIVANLASRDKGFSHPLMDKRPIKNICFVAISSDKGLAGAFNSNICKELTKSINELEDGIGYTVLPIGQKAYAYTKKHKYQLLEDKIINVKDDVEFIIIAEVIRTIVRNYLLEKF
;
A
#
# COMPACT_ATOMS: atom_id res chain seq x y z
N MET A 1 47.84 -10.68 -20.18
CA MET A 1 47.60 -9.32 -19.66
C MET A 1 46.62 -8.49 -20.48
N ALA A 2 46.59 -8.54 -21.81
CA ALA A 2 45.68 -7.74 -22.64
C ALA A 2 44.16 -8.02 -22.41
N GLY A 3 43.79 -9.27 -22.16
CA GLY A 3 42.35 -9.62 -21.91
C GLY A 3 41.80 -9.07 -20.62
N GLN A 4 42.62 -8.96 -19.61
CA GLN A 4 42.20 -8.45 -18.29
C GLN A 4 41.97 -6.92 -18.31
N SER A 5 42.85 -6.19 -19.00
CA SER A 5 42.71 -4.74 -19.23
C SER A 5 41.44 -4.41 -20.02
N ARG A 6 41.11 -5.22 -21.04
CA ARG A 6 39.89 -5.05 -21.84
C ARG A 6 38.64 -5.27 -21.02
N LYS A 7 38.62 -6.29 -20.16
CA LYS A 7 37.49 -6.53 -19.22
C LYS A 7 37.28 -5.37 -18.24
N VAL A 8 38.37 -4.83 -17.69
CA VAL A 8 38.30 -3.68 -16.78
C VAL A 8 37.74 -2.44 -17.50
N LYS A 9 38.22 -2.13 -18.70
CA LYS A 9 37.68 -1.02 -19.50
C LYS A 9 36.20 -1.16 -19.78
N THR A 10 35.74 -2.36 -20.18
CA THR A 10 34.31 -2.64 -20.40
C THR A 10 33.49 -2.41 -19.12
N ARG A 11 33.98 -2.86 -17.94
CA ARG A 11 33.30 -2.63 -16.64
C ARG A 11 33.23 -1.16 -16.29
N ILE A 12 34.30 -0.39 -16.53
CA ILE A 12 34.28 1.06 -16.28
C ILE A 12 33.20 1.75 -17.12
N VAL A 13 33.13 1.42 -18.42
CA VAL A 13 32.12 2.00 -19.32
C VAL A 13 30.69 1.62 -18.86
N ALA A 14 30.47 0.36 -18.52
CA ALA A 14 29.18 -0.10 -18.01
C ALA A 14 28.80 0.61 -16.72
N THR A 15 29.74 0.73 -15.76
CA THR A 15 29.49 1.43 -14.49
C THR A 15 29.17 2.92 -14.71
N LYS A 16 29.90 3.59 -15.63
CA LYS A 16 29.59 4.98 -15.97
C LYS A 16 28.19 5.16 -16.55
N LYS A 17 27.78 4.26 -17.48
CA LYS A 17 26.43 4.26 -18.04
C LYS A 17 25.37 4.02 -16.96
N THR A 18 25.60 3.06 -16.06
CA THR A 18 24.69 2.81 -14.92
C THR A 18 24.58 4.02 -14.02
N ALA A 19 25.67 4.69 -13.70
CA ALA A 19 25.66 5.92 -12.90
C ALA A 19 24.86 7.05 -13.56
N GLN A 20 24.96 7.22 -14.88
CA GLN A 20 24.16 8.20 -15.63
C GLN A 20 22.66 7.87 -15.57
N ILE A 21 22.28 6.60 -15.77
CA ILE A 21 20.90 6.15 -15.67
C ILE A 21 20.36 6.39 -14.26
N THR A 22 21.11 6.02 -13.23
CA THR A 22 20.71 6.22 -11.83
C THR A 22 20.52 7.69 -11.50
N LYS A 23 21.41 8.58 -12.02
CA LYS A 23 21.26 10.03 -11.85
C LYS A 23 19.97 10.56 -12.51
N ALA A 24 19.66 10.09 -13.73
CA ALA A 24 18.42 10.45 -14.41
C ALA A 24 17.18 9.96 -13.64
N MET A 25 17.21 8.70 -13.15
CA MET A 25 16.14 8.15 -12.33
C MET A 25 15.94 8.94 -11.02
N ASN A 26 17.02 9.39 -10.39
CA ASN A 26 16.94 10.21 -9.18
C ASN A 26 16.23 11.56 -9.46
N MET A 27 16.56 12.21 -10.58
CA MET A 27 15.89 13.47 -10.96
C MET A 27 14.39 13.29 -11.20
N VAL A 28 14.01 12.23 -11.93
CA VAL A 28 12.59 11.91 -12.17
C VAL A 28 11.86 11.58 -10.85
N SER A 29 12.48 10.79 -9.98
CA SER A 29 11.91 10.43 -8.69
C SER A 29 11.74 11.64 -7.76
N ALA A 30 12.72 12.56 -7.75
CA ALA A 30 12.63 13.78 -6.98
C ALA A 30 11.48 14.70 -7.46
N SER A 31 11.27 14.79 -8.78
CA SER A 31 10.15 15.55 -9.34
C SER A 31 8.80 14.94 -8.94
N LYS A 32 8.67 13.60 -9.03
CA LYS A 32 7.44 12.88 -8.63
C LYS A 32 7.17 13.03 -7.13
N LEU A 33 8.22 12.94 -6.30
CA LEU A 33 8.10 13.15 -4.85
C LEU A 33 7.52 14.52 -4.54
N LYS A 34 8.06 15.57 -5.16
CA LYS A 34 7.57 16.96 -4.96
C LYS A 34 6.09 17.10 -5.34
N SER A 35 5.66 16.49 -6.45
CA SER A 35 4.26 16.50 -6.87
C SER A 35 3.36 15.75 -5.87
N ALA A 36 3.79 14.58 -5.39
CA ALA A 36 3.05 13.81 -4.40
C ALA A 36 2.96 14.53 -3.05
N GLU A 37 4.04 15.14 -2.57
CA GLU A 37 4.05 15.94 -1.34
C GLU A 37 3.10 17.12 -1.43
N LYS A 38 3.07 17.81 -2.59
CA LYS A 38 2.11 18.90 -2.82
C LYS A 38 0.68 18.40 -2.74
N ALA A 39 0.35 17.32 -3.45
CA ALA A 39 -0.99 16.75 -3.43
C ALA A 39 -1.44 16.36 -2.00
N ILE A 40 -0.56 15.74 -1.22
CA ILE A 40 -0.86 15.38 0.18
C ILE A 40 -1.09 16.64 1.01
N LYS A 41 -0.25 17.66 0.87
CA LYS A 41 -0.37 18.92 1.62
C LYS A 41 -1.70 19.61 1.32
N ASP A 42 -2.11 19.64 0.06
CA ASP A 42 -3.36 20.27 -0.37
C ASP A 42 -4.60 19.48 0.13
N TYR A 43 -4.47 18.15 0.29
CA TYR A 43 -5.56 17.27 0.72
C TYR A 43 -5.72 17.17 2.25
N ARG A 44 -4.66 17.36 3.02
CA ARG A 44 -4.68 17.26 4.51
C ARG A 44 -5.78 18.09 5.20
N PRO A 45 -6.01 19.37 4.85
CA PRO A 45 -7.07 20.16 5.47
C PRO A 45 -8.45 19.56 5.25
N PHE A 46 -8.71 19.03 4.05
CA PHE A 46 -9.97 18.37 3.72
C PHE A 46 -10.20 17.13 4.60
N ILE A 47 -9.19 16.26 4.76
CA ILE A 47 -9.27 15.09 5.62
C ILE A 47 -9.55 15.51 7.07
N ALA A 48 -8.82 16.50 7.60
CA ALA A 48 -9.01 16.98 8.97
C ALA A 48 -10.43 17.47 9.20
N LYS A 49 -10.99 18.23 8.26
CA LYS A 49 -12.38 18.70 8.36
C LYS A 49 -13.41 17.57 8.23
N THR A 50 -13.16 16.59 7.38
CA THR A 50 -14.04 15.41 7.27
C THR A 50 -14.06 14.63 8.59
N HIS A 51 -12.90 14.40 9.21
CA HIS A 51 -12.83 13.77 10.52
C HIS A 51 -13.58 14.55 11.60
N GLU A 52 -13.44 15.86 11.63
CA GLU A 52 -14.17 16.75 12.56
C GLU A 52 -15.70 16.63 12.38
N ILE A 53 -16.18 16.62 11.14
CA ILE A 53 -17.60 16.46 10.82
C ILE A 53 -18.11 15.09 11.30
N VAL A 54 -17.41 14.02 10.99
CA VAL A 54 -17.79 12.65 11.38
C VAL A 54 -17.80 12.50 12.90
N ALA A 55 -16.78 13.04 13.59
CA ALA A 55 -16.70 13.01 15.05
C ALA A 55 -17.86 13.80 15.70
N ASN A 56 -18.20 14.96 15.14
CA ASN A 56 -19.33 15.77 15.61
C ASN A 56 -20.70 15.06 15.40
N LEU A 57 -20.88 14.40 14.26
CA LEU A 57 -22.07 13.61 14.00
C LEU A 57 -22.20 12.46 14.99
N ALA A 58 -21.11 11.71 15.19
CA ALA A 58 -21.07 10.57 16.11
C ALA A 58 -21.31 10.97 17.60
N SER A 59 -20.93 12.21 17.98
CA SER A 59 -21.09 12.69 19.37
C SER A 59 -22.44 13.30 19.69
N ARG A 60 -23.13 13.87 18.71
CA ARG A 60 -24.35 14.67 18.91
C ARG A 60 -25.65 13.85 18.87
N ASP A 61 -25.65 12.76 18.16
CA ASP A 61 -26.88 12.03 17.87
C ASP A 61 -26.91 10.66 18.56
N LYS A 62 -27.56 10.59 19.72
CA LYS A 62 -27.78 9.31 20.41
C LYS A 62 -28.66 8.33 19.61
N GLY A 63 -29.24 8.79 18.50
CA GLY A 63 -30.09 8.00 17.59
C GLY A 63 -29.41 7.68 16.24
N PHE A 64 -28.22 8.23 15.98
CA PHE A 64 -27.51 7.95 14.72
C PHE A 64 -26.77 6.61 14.83
N SER A 65 -27.37 5.58 14.28
CA SER A 65 -26.74 4.27 14.11
C SER A 65 -26.38 4.08 12.62
N HIS A 66 -25.14 3.77 12.35
CA HIS A 66 -24.69 3.42 11.00
C HIS A 66 -23.89 2.12 11.07
N PRO A 67 -24.17 1.13 10.22
CA PRO A 67 -23.53 -0.20 10.30
C PRO A 67 -22.00 -0.19 10.31
N LEU A 68 -21.36 0.84 9.73
CA LEU A 68 -19.90 1.01 9.77
C LEU A 68 -19.39 1.55 11.11
N MET A 69 -20.27 1.99 12.02
CA MET A 69 -19.93 2.52 13.35
C MET A 69 -20.31 1.57 14.47
N ASP A 70 -21.05 0.52 14.16
CA ASP A 70 -21.50 -0.45 15.13
C ASP A 70 -20.32 -1.26 15.69
N LYS A 71 -20.25 -1.34 17.03
CA LYS A 71 -19.26 -2.20 17.69
C LYS A 71 -19.74 -3.64 17.68
N ARG A 72 -18.94 -4.52 17.13
CA ARG A 72 -19.24 -5.96 17.10
C ARG A 72 -18.01 -6.77 17.53
N PRO A 73 -18.20 -8.02 18.02
CA PRO A 73 -17.08 -8.90 18.34
C PRO A 73 -16.23 -9.15 17.08
N ILE A 74 -14.90 -9.08 17.24
CA ILE A 74 -13.96 -9.32 16.16
C ILE A 74 -13.85 -10.82 15.94
N LYS A 75 -14.28 -11.30 14.78
CA LYS A 75 -14.14 -12.71 14.34
C LYS A 75 -13.09 -12.85 13.25
N ASN A 76 -13.01 -11.87 12.37
CA ASN A 76 -12.07 -11.83 11.26
C ASN A 76 -11.52 -10.42 11.10
N ILE A 77 -10.27 -10.32 10.65
CA ILE A 77 -9.58 -9.05 10.38
C ILE A 77 -9.19 -9.00 8.91
N CYS A 78 -9.43 -7.87 8.25
CA CYS A 78 -8.92 -7.61 6.92
C CYS A 78 -7.69 -6.69 6.99
N PHE A 79 -6.53 -7.21 6.63
CA PHE A 79 -5.30 -6.44 6.49
C PHE A 79 -5.22 -5.81 5.09
N VAL A 80 -5.21 -4.49 5.02
CA VAL A 80 -4.97 -3.76 3.76
C VAL A 80 -3.49 -3.45 3.67
N ALA A 81 -2.75 -4.23 2.87
CA ALA A 81 -1.30 -4.09 2.71
C ALA A 81 -0.97 -3.25 1.47
N ILE A 82 -0.57 -2.00 1.67
CA ILE A 82 -0.27 -1.05 0.58
C ILE A 82 1.23 -1.03 0.33
N SER A 83 1.65 -1.47 -0.87
CA SER A 83 3.03 -1.48 -1.32
C SER A 83 3.20 -0.75 -2.65
N SER A 84 4.42 -0.62 -3.13
CA SER A 84 4.67 -0.16 -4.48
C SER A 84 4.56 -1.29 -5.52
N ASP A 85 4.32 -0.93 -6.78
CA ASP A 85 4.39 -1.87 -7.91
C ASP A 85 5.82 -2.18 -8.30
N LYS A 86 6.70 -1.17 -8.21
CA LYS A 86 8.10 -1.25 -8.65
C LYS A 86 9.04 -1.51 -7.47
N GLY A 87 10.24 -1.97 -7.78
CA GLY A 87 11.35 -2.07 -6.82
C GLY A 87 12.12 -0.75 -6.68
N LEU A 88 13.33 -0.84 -6.14
CA LEU A 88 14.23 0.29 -5.89
C LEU A 88 13.66 1.33 -4.89
N ALA A 89 12.83 0.86 -3.96
CA ALA A 89 12.23 1.65 -2.89
C ALA A 89 12.90 1.41 -1.52
N GLY A 90 14.18 1.06 -1.51
CA GLY A 90 14.89 0.71 -0.28
C GLY A 90 14.19 -0.41 0.50
N ALA A 91 14.03 -0.25 1.79
CA ALA A 91 13.40 -1.23 2.68
C ALA A 91 11.86 -1.10 2.74
N PHE A 92 11.25 -0.14 2.04
CA PHE A 92 9.82 0.16 2.15
C PHE A 92 8.93 -1.08 1.99
N ASN A 93 9.05 -1.78 0.85
CA ASN A 93 8.21 -2.96 0.59
C ASN A 93 8.50 -4.12 1.55
N SER A 94 9.77 -4.34 1.90
CA SER A 94 10.15 -5.41 2.84
C SER A 94 9.65 -5.13 4.26
N ASN A 95 9.63 -3.87 4.69
CA ASN A 95 9.12 -3.50 6.00
C ASN A 95 7.60 -3.70 6.08
N ILE A 96 6.84 -3.32 5.04
CA ILE A 96 5.40 -3.59 4.96
C ILE A 96 5.12 -5.09 5.04
N CYS A 97 5.85 -5.89 4.26
CA CYS A 97 5.67 -7.34 4.26
C CYS A 97 6.00 -7.98 5.63
N LYS A 98 7.05 -7.49 6.30
CA LYS A 98 7.41 -7.95 7.66
C LYS A 98 6.34 -7.59 8.67
N GLU A 99 5.85 -6.35 8.62
CA GLU A 99 4.80 -5.88 9.54
C GLU A 99 3.49 -6.65 9.33
N LEU A 100 3.10 -6.90 8.07
CA LEU A 100 1.96 -7.76 7.74
C LEU A 100 2.10 -9.15 8.37
N THR A 101 3.26 -9.79 8.20
CA THR A 101 3.52 -11.11 8.76
C THR A 101 3.47 -11.10 10.28
N LYS A 102 4.09 -10.08 10.90
CA LYS A 102 4.08 -9.90 12.34
C LYS A 102 2.65 -9.75 12.86
N SER A 103 1.87 -8.85 12.27
CA SER A 103 0.48 -8.60 12.67
C SER A 103 -0.41 -9.84 12.51
N ILE A 104 -0.20 -10.65 11.47
CA ILE A 104 -0.92 -11.92 11.31
C ILE A 104 -0.53 -12.93 12.41
N ASN A 105 0.76 -13.02 12.74
CA ASN A 105 1.24 -13.96 13.77
C ASN A 105 0.88 -13.54 15.20
N GLU A 106 0.55 -12.27 15.43
CA GLU A 106 0.13 -11.71 16.72
C GLU A 106 -1.40 -11.80 16.92
N LEU A 107 -2.14 -12.37 15.98
CA LEU A 107 -3.58 -12.58 16.17
C LEU A 107 -3.87 -13.56 17.28
N GLU A 108 -4.89 -13.28 18.06
CA GLU A 108 -5.41 -14.19 19.09
C GLU A 108 -5.97 -15.48 18.46
N ASP A 109 -5.89 -16.57 19.19
CA ASP A 109 -6.43 -17.85 18.75
C ASP A 109 -7.93 -17.76 18.46
N GLY A 110 -8.32 -18.24 17.29
CA GLY A 110 -9.72 -18.21 16.84
C GLY A 110 -10.12 -16.98 16.04
N ILE A 111 -9.25 -15.98 15.89
CA ILE A 111 -9.49 -14.84 14.98
C ILE A 111 -8.99 -15.20 13.59
N GLY A 112 -9.91 -15.19 12.62
CA GLY A 112 -9.58 -15.36 11.20
C GLY A 112 -9.01 -14.08 10.59
N TYR A 113 -8.36 -14.22 9.43
CA TYR A 113 -7.88 -13.04 8.70
C TYR A 113 -8.02 -13.20 7.19
N THR A 114 -8.06 -12.07 6.51
CA THR A 114 -7.90 -11.94 5.06
C THR A 114 -6.94 -10.79 4.76
N VAL A 115 -6.30 -10.82 3.60
CA VAL A 115 -5.40 -9.77 3.15
C VAL A 115 -5.92 -9.16 1.84
N LEU A 116 -6.01 -7.84 1.79
CA LEU A 116 -6.24 -7.08 0.57
C LEU A 116 -4.93 -6.39 0.17
N PRO A 117 -4.15 -6.98 -0.73
CA PRO A 117 -2.90 -6.38 -1.17
C PRO A 117 -3.15 -5.30 -2.22
N ILE A 118 -2.59 -4.12 -2.00
CA ILE A 118 -2.54 -3.01 -2.95
C ILE A 118 -1.09 -2.82 -3.37
N GLY A 119 -0.83 -2.89 -4.67
CA GLY A 119 0.50 -2.88 -5.25
C GLY A 119 1.08 -4.28 -5.48
N GLN A 120 1.86 -4.38 -6.55
CA GLN A 120 2.43 -5.64 -7.04
C GLN A 120 3.30 -6.36 -6.00
N LYS A 121 4.04 -5.61 -5.16
CA LYS A 121 4.95 -6.23 -4.17
C LYS A 121 4.21 -6.89 -3.02
N ALA A 122 3.17 -6.25 -2.50
CA ALA A 122 2.30 -6.86 -1.48
C ALA A 122 1.56 -8.08 -2.04
N TYR A 123 0.99 -7.99 -3.25
CA TYR A 123 0.32 -9.10 -3.88
C TYR A 123 1.24 -10.33 -4.06
N ALA A 124 2.43 -10.12 -4.65
CA ALA A 124 3.38 -11.21 -4.85
C ALA A 124 3.83 -11.85 -3.53
N TYR A 125 4.01 -11.04 -2.49
CA TYR A 125 4.36 -11.54 -1.16
C TYR A 125 3.23 -12.38 -0.55
N THR A 126 1.99 -11.89 -0.59
CA THR A 126 0.80 -12.56 -0.06
C THR A 126 0.59 -13.91 -0.76
N LYS A 127 0.70 -13.97 -2.09
CA LYS A 127 0.63 -15.22 -2.86
C LYS A 127 1.75 -16.19 -2.51
N LYS A 128 2.99 -15.72 -2.38
CA LYS A 128 4.14 -16.55 -2.02
C LYS A 128 3.97 -17.22 -0.66
N HIS A 129 3.43 -16.49 0.32
CA HIS A 129 3.21 -16.98 1.67
C HIS A 129 1.85 -17.69 1.85
N LYS A 130 1.07 -17.81 0.78
CA LYS A 130 -0.25 -18.47 0.79
C LYS A 130 -1.23 -17.86 1.79
N TYR A 131 -1.12 -16.55 2.04
CA TYR A 131 -2.08 -15.85 2.88
C TYR A 131 -3.45 -15.78 2.19
N GLN A 132 -4.51 -15.82 2.99
CA GLN A 132 -5.87 -15.76 2.46
C GLN A 132 -6.15 -14.36 1.88
N LEU A 133 -6.39 -14.30 0.58
CA LEU A 133 -6.73 -13.07 -0.11
C LEU A 133 -8.23 -12.75 0.03
N LEU A 134 -8.56 -11.49 0.25
CA LEU A 134 -9.96 -11.02 0.16
C LEU A 134 -10.46 -11.09 -1.28
N GLU A 135 -9.62 -10.69 -2.23
CA GLU A 135 -9.83 -10.83 -3.67
C GLU A 135 -8.51 -11.25 -4.34
N ASP A 136 -8.56 -12.24 -5.23
CA ASP A 136 -7.40 -12.68 -6.02
C ASP A 136 -7.23 -11.80 -7.27
N LYS A 137 -7.06 -10.50 -7.04
CA LYS A 137 -6.89 -9.48 -8.08
C LYS A 137 -5.73 -8.57 -7.71
N ILE A 138 -4.91 -8.24 -8.69
CA ILE A 138 -3.84 -7.26 -8.52
C ILE A 138 -4.43 -5.86 -8.62
N ILE A 139 -4.26 -5.05 -7.57
CA ILE A 139 -4.58 -3.64 -7.56
C ILE A 139 -3.28 -2.89 -7.74
N ASN A 140 -3.02 -2.40 -8.96
CA ASN A 140 -1.80 -1.65 -9.28
C ASN A 140 -1.92 -0.20 -8.82
N VAL A 141 -0.83 0.32 -8.22
CA VAL A 141 -0.70 1.72 -7.83
C VAL A 141 0.10 2.45 -8.89
N LYS A 142 -0.58 2.99 -9.89
CA LYS A 142 0.04 3.85 -10.91
C LYS A 142 0.26 5.27 -10.37
N ASP A 143 1.12 6.04 -11.04
CA ASP A 143 1.41 7.43 -10.67
C ASP A 143 0.13 8.31 -10.68
N ASP A 144 -0.80 8.03 -11.63
CA ASP A 144 -2.14 8.63 -11.70
C ASP A 144 -3.18 7.53 -11.49
N VAL A 145 -3.52 7.28 -10.24
CA VAL A 145 -4.58 6.32 -9.90
C VAL A 145 -5.93 6.98 -10.15
N GLU A 146 -6.69 6.45 -11.08
CA GLU A 146 -8.04 6.91 -11.34
C GLU A 146 -8.93 6.74 -10.11
N PHE A 147 -9.74 7.76 -9.80
CA PHE A 147 -10.67 7.73 -8.67
C PHE A 147 -11.57 6.48 -8.67
N ILE A 148 -11.96 5.99 -9.85
CA ILE A 148 -12.81 4.81 -9.99
C ILE A 148 -12.17 3.55 -9.37
N ILE A 149 -10.85 3.39 -9.52
CA ILE A 149 -10.10 2.24 -8.95
C ILE A 149 -10.12 2.31 -7.43
N ILE A 150 -9.87 3.49 -6.87
CA ILE A 150 -9.92 3.69 -5.41
C ILE A 150 -11.35 3.48 -4.89
N ALA A 151 -12.35 3.98 -5.60
CA ALA A 151 -13.75 3.80 -5.23
C ALA A 151 -14.17 2.30 -5.26
N GLU A 152 -13.69 1.51 -6.21
CA GLU A 152 -13.93 0.07 -6.25
C GLU A 152 -13.29 -0.65 -5.06
N VAL A 153 -12.05 -0.31 -4.71
CA VAL A 153 -11.36 -0.86 -3.53
C VAL A 153 -12.15 -0.57 -2.25
N ILE A 154 -12.56 0.69 -2.07
CA ILE A 154 -13.35 1.09 -0.89
C ILE A 154 -14.70 0.37 -0.87
N ARG A 155 -15.40 0.27 -2.00
CA ARG A 155 -16.67 -0.47 -2.10
C ARG A 155 -16.50 -1.94 -1.74
N THR A 156 -15.42 -2.56 -2.17
CA THR A 156 -15.08 -3.95 -1.83
C THR A 156 -14.89 -4.11 -0.34
N ILE A 157 -14.12 -3.22 0.30
CA ILE A 157 -13.90 -3.25 1.75
C ILE A 157 -15.23 -3.08 2.48
N VAL A 158 -15.98 -2.02 2.17
CA VAL A 158 -17.26 -1.70 2.83
C VAL A 158 -18.27 -2.83 2.66
N ARG A 159 -18.42 -3.36 1.45
CA ARG A 159 -19.36 -4.47 1.19
C ARG A 159 -19.01 -5.72 2.00
N ASN A 160 -17.75 -6.12 2.04
CA ASN A 160 -17.33 -7.31 2.78
C ASN A 160 -17.42 -7.09 4.29
N TYR A 161 -17.18 -5.86 4.78
CA TYR A 161 -17.41 -5.49 6.17
C TYR A 161 -18.89 -5.59 6.55
N LEU A 162 -19.81 -5.04 5.72
CA LEU A 162 -21.25 -5.12 5.95
C LEU A 162 -21.80 -6.55 5.86
N LEU A 163 -21.14 -7.42 5.10
CA LEU A 163 -21.45 -8.86 5.02
C LEU A 163 -20.80 -9.67 6.16
N GLU A 164 -20.20 -9.01 7.14
CA GLU A 164 -19.54 -9.63 8.30
C GLU A 164 -18.46 -10.66 7.93
N LYS A 165 -17.78 -10.46 6.81
CA LYS A 165 -16.66 -11.32 6.42
C LYS A 165 -15.40 -11.01 7.21
N PHE A 166 -15.30 -9.81 7.76
CA PHE A 166 -14.29 -9.36 8.71
C PHE A 166 -14.80 -8.19 9.54
#